data_34179a042968f1c17aeee5783056ddb7
#
_entry.id   34179a042968f1c17aeee5783056ddb7
#
_cell.length_a   1.000
_cell.length_b   1.000
_cell.length_c   1.000
_cell.angle_alpha   90.00
_cell.angle_beta   90.00
_cell.angle_gamma   90.00
#
_symmetry.space_group_name_H-M   'P 1'
#
loop_
_entity.id
_entity.type
_entity.pdbx_description
1 polymer ?
#
loop_
_entity_poly.entity_id
_entity_poly.type
_entity_poly.pdbx_seq_one_letter_code
_entity_poly.pdbx_strand_id
1 'polypeptide(L)'
;MTGTPPLPLPLRIGVLGAARISELSIAGPARTAGHRLVAVAARDRSRAERFAALHGVERVLGSYEEVIADPEVEAVYNPLANALHAPWNLAAVRAGKHVLTEKPSASNAEEAREVRDAAAAAGVTVMEGFHYLYHPVTRRLHELLDSGELGELRAVEADMIMPAPDDTDPRWSYELAGGALMDLGCYSLHANRALAPWAGGAPRLAKARGGERAGRPGVDAWLEAELEFPGGATGTARCHMDADELRFTCRVVGSRGEATAANFVQPHIDDRVTVTTPAGRRVEELGRRSSYTFQLEAFAAHLRDGAALPTGADDAVATMELIDDCYRAAGFGCRPRISDAGPGPAR
;
A
#
# COMPACT_ATOMS: atom_id res chain seq x y z
N MET A 1 30.91 9.70 28.35
CA MET A 1 31.03 9.52 26.88
C MET A 1 29.80 8.75 26.44
N THR A 2 28.77 9.46 25.99
CA THR A 2 27.57 8.86 25.41
C THR A 2 27.86 8.59 23.95
N GLY A 3 28.35 7.38 23.66
CA GLY A 3 28.54 6.96 22.29
C GLY A 3 27.19 6.93 21.59
N THR A 4 27.08 7.58 20.43
CA THR A 4 25.93 7.41 19.53
C THR A 4 25.75 5.91 19.29
N PRO A 5 24.55 5.34 19.49
CA PRO A 5 24.33 3.92 19.20
C PRO A 5 24.73 3.65 17.73
N PRO A 6 25.35 2.49 17.44
CA PRO A 6 25.71 2.14 16.07
C PRO A 6 24.45 2.19 15.20
N LEU A 7 24.57 2.76 14.00
CA LEU A 7 23.46 2.75 13.04
C LEU A 7 23.04 1.29 12.78
N PRO A 8 21.73 1.01 12.69
CA PRO A 8 21.26 -0.34 12.39
C PRO A 8 21.86 -0.81 11.06
N LEU A 9 22.15 -2.12 10.98
CA LEU A 9 22.73 -2.72 9.77
C LEU A 9 21.84 -2.44 8.56
N PRO A 10 22.39 -1.95 7.42
CA PRO A 10 21.63 -1.69 6.22
C PRO A 10 20.84 -2.93 5.76
N LEU A 11 19.60 -2.73 5.32
CA LEU A 11 18.89 -3.78 4.60
C LEU A 11 19.55 -4.02 3.24
N ARG A 12 19.58 -5.29 2.82
CA ARG A 12 20.07 -5.75 1.52
C ARG A 12 18.87 -6.19 0.68
N ILE A 13 18.46 -5.32 -0.25
CA ILE A 13 17.17 -5.42 -0.93
C ILE A 13 17.38 -5.86 -2.37
N GLY A 14 16.67 -6.92 -2.78
CA GLY A 14 16.48 -7.32 -4.16
C GLY A 14 15.20 -6.73 -4.74
N VAL A 15 15.23 -6.25 -5.97
CA VAL A 15 14.10 -5.58 -6.62
C VAL A 15 13.56 -6.43 -7.77
N LEU A 16 12.28 -6.77 -7.74
CA LEU A 16 11.60 -7.52 -8.80
C LEU A 16 10.97 -6.56 -9.82
N GLY A 17 11.67 -6.29 -10.90
CA GLY A 17 11.21 -5.38 -11.95
C GLY A 17 11.71 -3.94 -11.79
N ALA A 18 11.89 -3.26 -12.92
CA ALA A 18 12.23 -1.85 -13.00
C ALA A 18 10.94 -1.03 -13.25
N ALA A 19 10.02 -1.04 -12.29
CA ALA A 19 8.75 -0.33 -12.39
C ALA A 19 8.94 1.19 -12.24
N ARG A 20 8.06 1.99 -12.85
CA ARG A 20 8.10 3.46 -12.73
C ARG A 20 8.08 3.94 -11.27
N ILE A 21 7.31 3.25 -10.44
CA ILE A 21 7.18 3.61 -9.03
C ILE A 21 8.46 3.35 -8.24
N SER A 22 9.32 2.44 -8.67
CA SER A 22 10.48 1.96 -7.90
C SER A 22 11.49 3.07 -7.55
N GLU A 23 11.57 4.14 -8.35
CA GLU A 23 12.40 5.29 -7.97
C GLU A 23 11.88 5.96 -6.68
N LEU A 24 10.58 6.24 -6.65
CA LEU A 24 9.93 6.92 -5.52
C LEU A 24 9.78 6.01 -4.31
N SER A 25 9.44 4.73 -4.55
CA SER A 25 9.01 3.80 -3.50
C SER A 25 10.16 3.03 -2.84
N ILE A 26 11.28 2.81 -3.54
CA ILE A 26 12.39 2.03 -2.97
C ILE A 26 13.76 2.67 -3.20
N ALA A 27 14.10 3.17 -4.40
CA ALA A 27 15.46 3.63 -4.69
C ALA A 27 15.81 4.94 -3.94
N GLY A 28 14.92 5.93 -3.98
CA GLY A 28 15.05 7.16 -3.21
C GLY A 28 15.08 6.90 -1.70
N PRO A 29 14.10 6.17 -1.15
CA PRO A 29 14.06 5.75 0.24
C PRO A 29 15.32 4.99 0.69
N ALA A 30 15.77 3.98 -0.06
CA ALA A 30 16.96 3.20 0.29
C ALA A 30 18.20 4.09 0.38
N ARG A 31 18.41 4.98 -0.60
CA ARG A 31 19.52 5.95 -0.58
C ARG A 31 19.42 6.88 0.63
N THR A 32 18.22 7.38 0.96
CA THR A 32 18.01 8.30 2.08
C THR A 32 18.22 7.64 3.43
N ALA A 33 17.78 6.38 3.58
CA ALA A 33 17.88 5.62 4.83
C ALA A 33 19.18 4.81 4.94
N GLY A 34 20.06 4.84 3.93
CA GLY A 34 21.35 4.14 3.94
C GLY A 34 21.24 2.63 3.72
N HIS A 35 20.18 2.16 3.06
CA HIS A 35 20.00 0.75 2.68
C HIS A 35 20.62 0.45 1.30
N ARG A 36 20.89 -0.83 1.02
CA ARG A 36 21.54 -1.30 -0.21
C ARG A 36 20.52 -1.96 -1.14
N LEU A 37 20.54 -1.56 -2.41
CA LEU A 37 19.88 -2.29 -3.48
C LEU A 37 20.89 -3.23 -4.11
N VAL A 38 20.90 -4.50 -3.70
CA VAL A 38 21.97 -5.44 -4.04
C VAL A 38 21.74 -6.16 -5.37
N ALA A 39 20.48 -6.32 -5.79
CA ALA A 39 20.14 -6.97 -7.04
C ALA A 39 18.85 -6.43 -7.64
N VAL A 40 18.76 -6.45 -8.98
CA VAL A 40 17.52 -6.19 -9.72
C VAL A 40 17.44 -7.12 -10.92
N ALA A 41 16.21 -7.55 -11.24
CA ALA A 41 15.90 -8.18 -12.51
C ALA A 41 14.62 -7.57 -13.09
N ALA A 42 14.49 -7.57 -14.41
CA ALA A 42 13.26 -7.18 -15.10
C ALA A 42 13.07 -8.01 -16.36
N ARG A 43 11.83 -8.15 -16.83
CA ARG A 43 11.49 -8.82 -18.11
C ARG A 43 12.31 -8.27 -19.29
N ASP A 44 12.47 -6.97 -19.33
CA ASP A 44 13.40 -6.30 -20.26
C ASP A 44 14.69 -5.99 -19.50
N ARG A 45 15.75 -6.75 -19.81
CA ARG A 45 17.06 -6.59 -19.19
C ARG A 45 17.61 -5.17 -19.34
N SER A 46 17.38 -4.51 -20.48
CA SER A 46 17.85 -3.14 -20.69
C SER A 46 17.20 -2.13 -19.71
N ARG A 47 15.96 -2.39 -19.30
CA ARG A 47 15.31 -1.58 -18.26
C ARG A 47 15.95 -1.81 -16.88
N ALA A 48 16.29 -3.05 -16.56
CA ALA A 48 16.99 -3.36 -15.31
C ALA A 48 18.38 -2.72 -15.28
N GLU A 49 19.12 -2.76 -16.37
CA GLU A 49 20.45 -2.14 -16.51
C GLU A 49 20.39 -0.61 -16.36
N ARG A 50 19.41 0.04 -17.01
CA ARG A 50 19.18 1.48 -16.84
C ARG A 50 18.81 1.85 -15.39
N PHE A 51 17.92 1.07 -14.80
CA PHE A 51 17.52 1.27 -13.40
C PHE A 51 18.72 1.10 -12.46
N ALA A 52 19.53 0.06 -12.66
CA ALA A 52 20.71 -0.19 -11.84
C ALA A 52 21.74 0.95 -11.95
N ALA A 53 22.02 1.40 -13.18
CA ALA A 53 22.96 2.49 -13.42
C ALA A 53 22.48 3.83 -12.81
N LEU A 54 21.18 4.12 -12.87
CA LEU A 54 20.61 5.36 -12.35
C LEU A 54 20.55 5.38 -10.82
N HIS A 55 20.26 4.24 -10.20
CA HIS A 55 19.97 4.16 -8.77
C HIS A 55 21.06 3.45 -7.95
N GLY A 56 22.16 3.03 -8.57
CA GLY A 56 23.28 2.39 -7.88
C GLY A 56 22.96 0.99 -7.38
N VAL A 57 22.13 0.22 -8.12
CA VAL A 57 21.91 -1.20 -7.79
C VAL A 57 23.17 -1.99 -8.14
N GLU A 58 23.63 -2.83 -7.23
CA GLU A 58 24.96 -3.44 -7.32
C GLU A 58 25.06 -4.49 -8.45
N ARG A 59 23.97 -5.23 -8.72
CA ARG A 59 23.96 -6.31 -9.73
C ARG A 59 22.65 -6.35 -10.50
N VAL A 60 22.74 -6.67 -11.79
CA VAL A 60 21.60 -6.99 -12.64
C VAL A 60 21.61 -8.49 -12.92
N LEU A 61 20.57 -9.18 -12.49
CA LEU A 61 20.40 -10.62 -12.63
C LEU A 61 19.46 -10.95 -13.80
N GLY A 62 19.45 -12.22 -14.21
CA GLY A 62 18.74 -12.69 -15.40
C GLY A 62 17.24 -12.87 -15.18
N SER A 63 16.81 -13.16 -13.96
CA SER A 63 15.42 -13.44 -13.65
C SER A 63 15.05 -13.04 -12.22
N TYR A 64 13.75 -13.02 -11.90
CA TYR A 64 13.26 -12.77 -10.55
C TYR A 64 13.66 -13.91 -9.60
N GLU A 65 13.68 -15.15 -10.10
CA GLU A 65 14.14 -16.31 -9.35
C GLU A 65 15.60 -16.16 -8.92
N GLU A 66 16.47 -15.67 -9.79
CA GLU A 66 17.87 -15.40 -9.45
C GLU A 66 18.01 -14.33 -8.36
N VAL A 67 17.17 -13.27 -8.39
CA VAL A 67 17.14 -12.25 -7.32
C VAL A 67 16.69 -12.87 -6.00
N ILE A 68 15.66 -13.70 -6.03
CA ILE A 68 15.12 -14.38 -4.84
C ILE A 68 16.14 -15.39 -4.28
N ALA A 69 16.83 -16.13 -5.15
CA ALA A 69 17.82 -17.14 -4.74
C ALA A 69 19.15 -16.54 -4.25
N ASP A 70 19.40 -15.27 -4.51
CA ASP A 70 20.66 -14.61 -4.17
C ASP A 70 20.89 -14.56 -2.65
N PRO A 71 22.00 -15.09 -2.13
CA PRO A 71 22.30 -15.10 -0.69
C PRO A 71 22.56 -13.70 -0.10
N GLU A 72 22.93 -12.72 -0.93
CA GLU A 72 23.10 -11.33 -0.50
C GLU A 72 21.76 -10.61 -0.29
N VAL A 73 20.67 -11.09 -0.90
CA VAL A 73 19.34 -10.54 -0.72
C VAL A 73 18.74 -11.04 0.58
N GLU A 74 18.39 -10.15 1.48
CA GLU A 74 17.69 -10.47 2.72
C GLU A 74 16.19 -10.12 2.65
N ALA A 75 15.85 -9.08 1.89
CA ALA A 75 14.48 -8.66 1.64
C ALA A 75 14.23 -8.42 0.15
N VAL A 76 13.04 -8.75 -0.31
CA VAL A 76 12.60 -8.52 -1.69
C VAL A 76 11.61 -7.37 -1.71
N TYR A 77 11.79 -6.42 -2.64
CA TYR A 77 10.78 -5.43 -2.99
C TYR A 77 10.07 -5.84 -4.27
N ASN A 78 8.73 -5.95 -4.20
CA ASN A 78 7.88 -6.42 -5.28
C ASN A 78 6.94 -5.31 -5.81
N PRO A 79 7.32 -4.54 -6.84
CA PRO A 79 6.52 -3.50 -7.49
C PRO A 79 5.86 -3.98 -8.80
N LEU A 80 5.58 -5.23 -8.95
CA LEU A 80 4.99 -5.78 -10.18
C LEU A 80 3.53 -5.35 -10.34
N ALA A 81 2.84 -5.83 -11.37
CA ALA A 81 1.40 -5.64 -11.48
C ALA A 81 0.65 -6.43 -10.40
N ASN A 82 -0.53 -5.96 -9.98
CA ASN A 82 -1.27 -6.48 -8.83
C ASN A 82 -1.38 -8.01 -8.81
N ALA A 83 -1.75 -8.64 -9.93
CA ALA A 83 -1.88 -10.09 -10.02
C ALA A 83 -0.55 -10.85 -9.88
N LEU A 84 0.59 -10.17 -9.98
CA LEU A 84 1.92 -10.76 -9.81
C LEU A 84 2.44 -10.61 -8.38
N HIS A 85 1.74 -9.89 -7.51
CA HIS A 85 2.22 -9.69 -6.14
C HIS A 85 2.25 -11.02 -5.38
N ALA A 86 1.11 -11.70 -5.23
CA ALA A 86 1.03 -12.93 -4.44
C ALA A 86 1.95 -14.06 -4.95
N PRO A 87 2.00 -14.39 -6.24
CA PRO A 87 2.91 -15.43 -6.74
C PRO A 87 4.38 -15.18 -6.42
N TRP A 88 4.85 -13.94 -6.61
CA TRP A 88 6.25 -13.59 -6.34
C TRP A 88 6.53 -13.37 -4.86
N ASN A 89 5.55 -12.91 -4.09
CA ASN A 89 5.64 -12.89 -2.63
C ASN A 89 5.80 -14.31 -2.06
N LEU A 90 4.99 -15.27 -2.54
CA LEU A 90 5.11 -16.69 -2.17
C LEU A 90 6.47 -17.28 -2.52
N ALA A 91 6.98 -16.99 -3.72
CA ALA A 91 8.31 -17.46 -4.14
C ALA A 91 9.41 -16.92 -3.20
N ALA A 92 9.38 -15.62 -2.87
CA ALA A 92 10.34 -14.99 -1.97
C ALA A 92 10.24 -15.54 -0.55
N VAL A 93 9.02 -15.67 -0.01
CA VAL A 93 8.77 -16.21 1.33
C VAL A 93 9.27 -17.66 1.45
N ARG A 94 9.00 -18.52 0.47
CA ARG A 94 9.47 -19.91 0.43
C ARG A 94 11.00 -20.02 0.34
N ALA A 95 11.66 -19.00 -0.19
CA ALA A 95 13.12 -18.89 -0.20
C ALA A 95 13.69 -18.24 1.08
N GLY A 96 12.85 -18.00 2.11
CA GLY A 96 13.29 -17.42 3.39
C GLY A 96 13.58 -15.91 3.31
N LYS A 97 13.02 -15.19 2.32
CA LYS A 97 13.22 -13.75 2.19
C LYS A 97 12.06 -12.97 2.83
N HIS A 98 12.39 -11.89 3.53
CA HIS A 98 11.39 -10.90 3.90
C HIS A 98 10.86 -10.20 2.65
N VAL A 99 9.63 -9.68 2.68
CA VAL A 99 9.00 -9.06 1.53
C VAL A 99 8.42 -7.70 1.90
N LEU A 100 8.75 -6.68 1.11
CA LEU A 100 8.00 -5.44 0.98
C LEU A 100 7.30 -5.48 -0.39
N THR A 101 5.99 -5.66 -0.39
CA THR A 101 5.20 -5.72 -1.63
C THR A 101 4.42 -4.44 -1.85
N GLU A 102 4.26 -4.02 -3.12
CA GLU A 102 3.30 -2.96 -3.43
C GLU A 102 1.87 -3.41 -3.12
N LYS A 103 1.02 -2.44 -2.96
CA LYS A 103 -0.42 -2.62 -2.71
C LYS A 103 -1.21 -2.75 -4.05
N PRO A 104 -2.34 -3.47 -4.04
CA PRO A 104 -2.74 -4.42 -3.03
C PRO A 104 -1.85 -5.66 -3.08
N SER A 105 -1.64 -6.32 -1.95
CA SER A 105 -0.66 -7.40 -1.81
C SER A 105 -0.96 -8.67 -2.58
N ALA A 106 -2.18 -8.80 -3.10
CA ALA A 106 -2.69 -9.96 -3.81
C ALA A 106 -3.85 -9.58 -4.75
N SER A 107 -4.31 -10.49 -5.61
CA SER A 107 -5.50 -10.29 -6.43
C SER A 107 -6.80 -10.43 -5.64
N ASN A 108 -6.81 -11.24 -4.60
CA ASN A 108 -7.98 -11.55 -3.77
C ASN A 108 -7.55 -12.05 -2.39
N ALA A 109 -8.53 -12.20 -1.49
CA ALA A 109 -8.28 -12.61 -0.11
C ALA A 109 -7.72 -14.02 0.03
N GLU A 110 -8.01 -14.93 -0.88
CA GLU A 110 -7.47 -16.29 -0.84
C GLU A 110 -5.96 -16.30 -1.03
N GLU A 111 -5.46 -15.59 -2.06
CA GLU A 111 -4.02 -15.40 -2.28
C GLU A 111 -3.33 -14.70 -1.11
N ALA A 112 -3.97 -13.67 -0.53
CA ALA A 112 -3.42 -12.97 0.63
C ALA A 112 -3.25 -13.91 1.84
N ARG A 113 -4.23 -14.81 2.10
CA ARG A 113 -4.13 -15.82 3.16
C ARG A 113 -3.00 -16.81 2.90
N GLU A 114 -2.83 -17.26 1.66
CA GLU A 114 -1.72 -18.16 1.29
C GLU A 114 -0.36 -17.53 1.56
N VAL A 115 -0.18 -16.25 1.21
CA VAL A 115 1.06 -15.50 1.49
C VAL A 115 1.29 -15.37 2.98
N ARG A 116 0.26 -14.99 3.75
CA ARG A 116 0.34 -14.88 5.22
C ARG A 116 0.76 -16.22 5.85
N ASP A 117 0.09 -17.30 5.50
CA ASP A 117 0.33 -18.62 6.09
C ASP A 117 1.73 -19.13 5.74
N ALA A 118 2.18 -18.92 4.50
CA ALA A 118 3.55 -19.24 4.08
C ALA A 118 4.59 -18.39 4.82
N ALA A 119 4.34 -17.10 5.02
CA ALA A 119 5.23 -16.21 5.74
C ALA A 119 5.37 -16.63 7.21
N ALA A 120 4.26 -16.96 7.87
CA ALA A 120 4.25 -17.48 9.23
C ALA A 120 5.04 -18.79 9.34
N ALA A 121 4.84 -19.72 8.40
CA ALA A 121 5.55 -21.01 8.38
C ALA A 121 7.06 -20.85 8.13
N ALA A 122 7.47 -19.89 7.32
CA ALA A 122 8.88 -19.60 7.03
C ALA A 122 9.56 -18.70 8.08
N GLY A 123 8.80 -18.10 9.00
CA GLY A 123 9.33 -17.15 9.99
C GLY A 123 9.86 -15.86 9.37
N VAL A 124 9.27 -15.43 8.25
CA VAL A 124 9.65 -14.18 7.56
C VAL A 124 8.52 -13.17 7.59
N THR A 125 8.87 -11.91 7.40
CA THR A 125 7.93 -10.78 7.40
C THR A 125 7.47 -10.47 5.99
N VAL A 126 6.17 -10.26 5.82
CA VAL A 126 5.58 -9.63 4.64
C VAL A 126 4.94 -8.32 5.07
N MET A 127 5.31 -7.22 4.43
CA MET A 127 4.76 -5.88 4.63
C MET A 127 4.09 -5.41 3.35
N GLU A 128 2.86 -4.96 3.45
CA GLU A 128 2.12 -4.33 2.35
C GLU A 128 2.40 -2.82 2.27
N GLY A 129 2.52 -2.31 1.06
CA GLY A 129 3.00 -0.96 0.74
C GLY A 129 2.01 0.18 1.01
N PHE A 130 1.30 0.19 2.11
CA PHE A 130 0.48 1.33 2.53
C PHE A 130 1.34 2.41 3.22
N HIS A 131 2.27 2.97 2.46
CA HIS A 131 3.29 3.92 2.91
C HIS A 131 2.74 5.15 3.63
N TYR A 132 1.53 5.61 3.29
CA TYR A 132 0.89 6.79 3.85
C TYR A 132 0.70 6.69 5.37
N LEU A 133 0.49 5.47 5.90
CA LEU A 133 0.23 5.21 7.32
C LEU A 133 1.42 5.66 8.21
N TYR A 134 2.63 5.64 7.68
CA TYR A 134 3.85 5.97 8.38
C TYR A 134 4.20 7.46 8.36
N HIS A 135 3.49 8.27 7.55
CA HIS A 135 3.76 9.68 7.41
C HIS A 135 3.18 10.52 8.57
N PRO A 136 3.83 11.63 8.97
CA PRO A 136 3.30 12.55 9.99
C PRO A 136 1.87 13.03 9.75
N VAL A 137 1.43 13.20 8.50
CA VAL A 137 0.04 13.56 8.15
C VAL A 137 -0.96 12.56 8.74
N THR A 138 -0.76 11.26 8.55
CA THR A 138 -1.67 10.24 9.09
C THR A 138 -1.52 10.13 10.61
N ARG A 139 -0.28 10.17 11.12
CA ARG A 139 -0.03 10.16 12.57
C ARG A 139 -0.75 11.31 13.26
N ARG A 140 -0.78 12.50 12.63
CA ARG A 140 -1.49 13.66 13.18
C ARG A 140 -2.99 13.44 13.29
N LEU A 141 -3.62 12.78 12.31
CA LEU A 141 -5.04 12.41 12.41
C LEU A 141 -5.28 11.48 13.62
N HIS A 142 -4.40 10.51 13.85
CA HIS A 142 -4.46 9.62 15.02
C HIS A 142 -4.26 10.39 16.34
N GLU A 143 -3.26 11.27 16.44
CA GLU A 143 -3.02 12.10 17.63
C GLU A 143 -4.21 12.99 18.00
N LEU A 144 -4.92 13.52 17.00
CA LEU A 144 -6.12 14.34 17.21
C LEU A 144 -7.27 13.52 17.82
N LEU A 145 -7.35 12.24 17.51
CA LEU A 145 -8.29 11.30 18.14
C LEU A 145 -7.81 10.88 19.54
N ASP A 146 -6.53 10.51 19.68
CA ASP A 146 -5.94 10.09 20.96
C ASP A 146 -6.02 11.18 22.03
N SER A 147 -5.75 12.43 21.66
CA SER A 147 -5.85 13.58 22.56
C SER A 147 -7.31 13.92 22.93
N GLY A 148 -8.27 13.34 22.22
CA GLY A 148 -9.68 13.67 22.35
C GLY A 148 -10.04 15.08 21.86
N GLU A 149 -9.17 15.75 21.10
CA GLU A 149 -9.44 17.07 20.55
C GLU A 149 -10.66 17.05 19.60
N LEU A 150 -10.79 16.01 18.77
CA LEU A 150 -11.94 15.80 17.92
C LEU A 150 -13.14 15.16 18.66
N GLY A 151 -12.95 14.66 19.88
CA GLY A 151 -13.95 13.89 20.60
C GLY A 151 -14.04 12.44 20.09
N GLU A 152 -15.20 11.81 20.26
CA GLU A 152 -15.46 10.45 19.78
C GLU A 152 -15.58 10.43 18.26
N LEU A 153 -14.99 9.43 17.61
CA LEU A 153 -15.09 9.24 16.16
C LEU A 153 -16.56 9.05 15.73
N ARG A 154 -16.99 9.77 14.72
CA ARG A 154 -18.36 9.73 14.16
C ARG A 154 -18.36 9.30 12.71
N ALA A 155 -17.42 9.80 11.90
CA ALA A 155 -17.32 9.41 10.49
C ALA A 155 -15.88 9.47 9.98
N VAL A 156 -15.61 8.66 8.95
CA VAL A 156 -14.39 8.66 8.16
C VAL A 156 -14.77 8.75 6.68
N GLU A 157 -14.19 9.68 5.96
CA GLU A 157 -14.39 9.82 4.51
C GLU A 157 -13.03 9.80 3.82
N ALA A 158 -12.80 8.81 2.96
CA ALA A 158 -11.55 8.68 2.24
C ALA A 158 -11.82 8.62 0.72
N ASP A 159 -11.27 9.59 0.00
CA ASP A 159 -11.42 9.73 -1.44
C ASP A 159 -10.10 9.52 -2.15
N MET A 160 -10.10 8.66 -3.17
CA MET A 160 -9.00 8.39 -4.08
C MET A 160 -9.50 8.55 -5.52
N ILE A 161 -9.40 9.75 -6.05
CA ILE A 161 -9.98 10.16 -7.33
C ILE A 161 -8.87 10.70 -8.21
N MET A 162 -8.77 10.23 -9.46
CA MET A 162 -7.78 10.71 -10.41
C MET A 162 -8.27 10.63 -11.86
N PRO A 163 -7.67 11.43 -12.77
CA PRO A 163 -7.85 11.25 -14.20
C PRO A 163 -7.42 9.88 -14.70
N ALA A 164 -8.04 9.45 -15.81
CA ALA A 164 -7.72 8.17 -16.42
C ALA A 164 -6.23 8.06 -16.80
N PRO A 165 -5.55 6.97 -16.43
CA PRO A 165 -4.29 6.62 -17.07
C PRO A 165 -4.53 6.22 -18.53
N ASP A 166 -3.43 6.13 -19.31
CA ASP A 166 -3.50 5.67 -20.70
C ASP A 166 -4.27 4.34 -20.84
N ASP A 167 -5.00 4.16 -21.94
CA ASP A 167 -5.80 2.96 -22.18
C ASP A 167 -4.96 1.67 -22.25
N THR A 168 -3.65 1.78 -22.47
CA THR A 168 -2.70 0.66 -22.45
C THR A 168 -2.12 0.36 -21.08
N ASP A 169 -2.49 1.13 -20.06
CA ASP A 169 -1.97 0.96 -18.69
C ASP A 169 -2.47 -0.37 -18.10
N PRO A 170 -1.60 -1.17 -17.46
CA PRO A 170 -1.98 -2.43 -16.80
C PRO A 170 -3.11 -2.31 -15.78
N ARG A 171 -3.34 -1.12 -15.23
CA ARG A 171 -4.45 -0.85 -14.31
C ARG A 171 -5.85 -1.06 -14.93
N TRP A 172 -5.92 -1.13 -16.26
CA TRP A 172 -7.15 -1.46 -17.01
C TRP A 172 -7.21 -2.93 -17.46
N SER A 173 -6.30 -3.81 -17.00
CA SER A 173 -6.33 -5.24 -17.32
C SER A 173 -6.99 -6.04 -16.20
N TYR A 174 -8.08 -6.76 -16.53
CA TYR A 174 -8.74 -7.69 -15.62
C TYR A 174 -7.80 -8.82 -15.19
N GLU A 175 -7.03 -9.38 -16.13
CA GLU A 175 -6.08 -10.46 -15.90
C GLU A 175 -4.91 -10.06 -15.00
N LEU A 176 -4.59 -8.76 -14.93
CA LEU A 176 -3.58 -8.22 -14.04
C LEU A 176 -4.18 -7.67 -12.74
N ALA A 177 -5.41 -8.06 -12.43
CA ALA A 177 -6.16 -7.60 -11.26
C ALA A 177 -6.29 -6.07 -11.21
N GLY A 178 -6.55 -5.45 -12.38
CA GLY A 178 -6.75 -4.00 -12.48
C GLY A 178 -8.15 -3.57 -12.03
N GLY A 179 -8.36 -2.27 -12.00
CA GLY A 179 -9.59 -1.59 -11.60
C GLY A 179 -9.35 -0.52 -10.55
N ALA A 180 -10.28 0.42 -10.46
CA ALA A 180 -10.18 1.55 -9.54
C ALA A 180 -10.13 1.13 -8.07
N LEU A 181 -10.87 0.09 -7.68
CA LEU A 181 -10.86 -0.42 -6.32
C LEU A 181 -9.50 -1.02 -5.96
N MET A 182 -8.90 -1.78 -6.87
CA MET A 182 -7.57 -2.38 -6.66
C MET A 182 -6.46 -1.33 -6.61
N ASP A 183 -6.46 -0.36 -7.53
CA ASP A 183 -5.35 0.60 -7.60
C ASP A 183 -5.49 1.76 -6.60
N LEU A 184 -6.69 2.27 -6.42
CA LEU A 184 -7.00 3.46 -5.61
C LEU A 184 -7.82 3.14 -4.36
N GLY A 185 -8.90 2.38 -4.52
CA GLY A 185 -9.85 2.12 -3.45
C GLY A 185 -9.29 1.31 -2.30
N CYS A 186 -8.26 0.49 -2.55
CA CYS A 186 -7.52 -0.18 -1.49
C CYS A 186 -6.99 0.82 -0.43
N TYR A 187 -6.53 2.02 -0.84
CA TYR A 187 -6.14 3.09 0.09
C TYR A 187 -7.33 3.64 0.88
N SER A 188 -8.46 3.91 0.21
CA SER A 188 -9.66 4.45 0.88
C SER A 188 -10.23 3.46 1.89
N LEU A 189 -10.27 2.17 1.56
CA LEU A 189 -10.71 1.11 2.46
C LEU A 189 -9.73 0.93 3.63
N HIS A 190 -8.42 0.88 3.33
CA HIS A 190 -7.40 0.74 4.36
C HIS A 190 -7.38 1.94 5.31
N ALA A 191 -7.59 3.18 4.81
CA ALA A 191 -7.68 4.38 5.65
C ALA A 191 -8.85 4.31 6.65
N ASN A 192 -9.99 3.77 6.23
CA ASN A 192 -11.09 3.49 7.13
C ASN A 192 -10.71 2.42 8.17
N ARG A 193 -10.12 1.29 7.74
CA ARG A 193 -9.70 0.21 8.65
C ARG A 193 -8.66 0.66 9.68
N ALA A 194 -7.73 1.52 9.29
CA ALA A 194 -6.69 2.05 10.16
C ALA A 194 -7.24 2.83 11.36
N LEU A 195 -8.51 3.29 11.32
CA LEU A 195 -9.18 3.98 12.41
C LEU A 195 -9.98 3.06 13.34
N ALA A 196 -9.92 1.74 13.15
CA ALA A 196 -10.57 0.75 14.00
C ALA A 196 -10.33 0.94 15.52
N PRO A 197 -9.13 1.33 16.01
CA PRO A 197 -8.89 1.54 17.44
C PRO A 197 -9.80 2.60 18.10
N TRP A 198 -10.20 3.61 17.34
CA TRP A 198 -11.08 4.70 17.83
C TRP A 198 -12.56 4.48 17.51
N ALA A 199 -12.89 3.40 16.82
CA ALA A 199 -14.23 3.11 16.33
C ALA A 199 -14.86 1.84 16.95
N GLY A 200 -14.23 1.27 18.00
CA GLY A 200 -14.68 0.05 18.66
C GLY A 200 -14.38 -1.23 17.92
N GLY A 201 -13.54 -1.19 16.87
CA GLY A 201 -13.13 -2.33 16.07
C GLY A 201 -13.15 -2.07 14.58
N ALA A 202 -12.77 -3.09 13.80
CA ALA A 202 -12.73 -3.01 12.34
C ALA A 202 -14.12 -2.76 11.73
N PRO A 203 -14.22 -1.95 10.67
CA PRO A 203 -15.49 -1.72 9.99
C PRO A 203 -15.93 -2.96 9.20
N ARG A 204 -17.24 -3.08 9.01
CA ARG A 204 -17.86 -4.01 8.06
C ARG A 204 -18.47 -3.25 6.89
N LEU A 205 -18.56 -3.90 5.75
CA LEU A 205 -19.26 -3.34 4.60
C LEU A 205 -20.77 -3.30 4.85
N ALA A 206 -21.39 -2.14 4.67
CA ALA A 206 -22.84 -1.97 4.67
C ALA A 206 -23.40 -2.02 3.25
N LYS A 207 -22.72 -1.34 2.30
CA LYS A 207 -23.14 -1.26 0.90
C LYS A 207 -21.95 -0.91 0.01
N ALA A 208 -21.97 -1.40 -1.22
CA ALA A 208 -21.07 -0.94 -2.27
C ALA A 208 -21.83 -0.78 -3.59
N ARG A 209 -21.34 0.14 -4.42
CA ARG A 209 -21.78 0.36 -5.80
C ARG A 209 -20.60 0.79 -6.65
N GLY A 210 -20.62 0.45 -7.91
CA GLY A 210 -19.51 0.77 -8.83
C GLY A 210 -19.96 0.77 -10.27
N GLY A 211 -19.07 1.16 -11.15
CA GLY A 211 -19.30 1.16 -12.59
C GLY A 211 -18.04 0.70 -13.33
N GLU A 212 -18.26 -0.06 -14.41
CA GLU A 212 -17.20 -0.56 -15.28
C GLU A 212 -16.57 0.55 -16.13
N ARG A 213 -15.33 0.36 -16.49
CA ARG A 213 -14.65 1.13 -17.53
C ARG A 213 -15.26 0.78 -18.90
N ALA A 214 -15.63 1.79 -19.69
CA ALA A 214 -16.13 1.58 -21.05
C ALA A 214 -15.16 0.75 -21.90
N GLY A 215 -15.65 -0.34 -22.49
CA GLY A 215 -14.86 -1.24 -23.30
C GLY A 215 -13.91 -2.18 -22.52
N ARG A 216 -14.02 -2.26 -21.19
CA ARG A 216 -13.22 -3.12 -20.31
C ARG A 216 -14.14 -3.92 -19.36
N PRO A 217 -14.83 -4.96 -19.85
CA PRO A 217 -15.73 -5.77 -19.02
C PRO A 217 -15.05 -6.29 -17.74
N GLY A 218 -15.74 -6.19 -16.61
CA GLY A 218 -15.25 -6.63 -15.32
C GLY A 218 -14.25 -5.70 -14.64
N VAL A 219 -13.77 -4.63 -15.32
CA VAL A 219 -12.82 -3.67 -14.73
C VAL A 219 -13.58 -2.42 -14.28
N ASP A 220 -13.60 -2.17 -12.99
CA ASP A 220 -14.25 -1.00 -12.41
C ASP A 220 -13.47 0.29 -12.72
N ALA A 221 -14.18 1.31 -13.22
CA ALA A 221 -13.66 2.67 -13.34
C ALA A 221 -13.80 3.44 -12.03
N TRP A 222 -14.82 3.10 -11.24
CA TRP A 222 -15.09 3.70 -9.94
C TRP A 222 -15.85 2.73 -9.02
N LEU A 223 -15.67 2.92 -7.73
CA LEU A 223 -16.43 2.22 -6.69
C LEU A 223 -16.59 3.13 -5.47
N GLU A 224 -17.75 3.04 -4.84
CA GLU A 224 -18.08 3.68 -3.56
C GLU A 224 -18.57 2.61 -2.58
N ALA A 225 -18.01 2.61 -1.38
CA ALA A 225 -18.37 1.72 -0.28
C ALA A 225 -18.79 2.52 0.95
N GLU A 226 -19.90 2.12 1.56
CA GLU A 226 -20.39 2.57 2.86
C GLU A 226 -20.03 1.53 3.90
N LEU A 227 -19.41 1.96 4.99
CA LEU A 227 -18.88 1.14 6.05
C LEU A 227 -19.52 1.48 7.40
N GLU A 228 -19.69 0.50 8.26
CA GLU A 228 -20.18 0.67 9.62
C GLU A 228 -19.19 0.11 10.63
N PHE A 229 -18.89 0.90 11.64
CA PHE A 229 -18.02 0.48 12.73
C PHE A 229 -18.83 0.00 13.95
N PRO A 230 -18.27 -0.94 14.73
CA PRO A 230 -18.95 -1.45 15.95
C PRO A 230 -19.32 -0.37 16.94
N GLY A 231 -18.52 0.71 17.04
CA GLY A 231 -18.79 1.86 17.92
C GLY A 231 -19.85 2.83 17.38
N GLY A 232 -20.50 2.53 16.26
CA GLY A 232 -21.56 3.35 15.66
C GLY A 232 -21.06 4.49 14.75
N ALA A 233 -19.75 4.61 14.54
CA ALA A 233 -19.21 5.49 13.51
C ALA A 233 -19.50 4.92 12.12
N THR A 234 -19.52 5.80 11.11
CA THR A 234 -19.69 5.43 9.69
C THR A 234 -18.40 5.65 8.91
N GLY A 235 -18.21 4.89 7.84
CA GLY A 235 -17.10 5.06 6.91
C GLY A 235 -17.58 5.23 5.48
N THR A 236 -16.88 6.01 4.69
CA THR A 236 -17.05 6.08 3.25
C THR A 236 -15.70 5.94 2.57
N ALA A 237 -15.62 5.00 1.63
CA ALA A 237 -14.44 4.80 0.80
C ALA A 237 -14.86 5.01 -0.66
N ARG A 238 -14.27 6.00 -1.34
CA ARG A 238 -14.54 6.29 -2.75
C ARG A 238 -13.26 6.18 -3.56
N CYS A 239 -13.37 5.55 -4.71
CA CYS A 239 -12.31 5.56 -5.70
C CYS A 239 -12.87 5.81 -7.10
N HIS A 240 -12.15 6.58 -7.89
CA HIS A 240 -12.49 6.85 -9.28
C HIS A 240 -11.21 7.05 -10.09
N MET A 241 -11.01 6.21 -11.10
CA MET A 241 -9.79 6.22 -11.94
C MET A 241 -10.07 6.73 -13.35
N ASP A 242 -11.17 7.48 -13.54
CA ASP A 242 -11.61 8.06 -14.81
C ASP A 242 -12.39 9.35 -14.56
N ALA A 243 -11.87 10.19 -13.67
CA ALA A 243 -12.47 11.47 -13.29
C ALA A 243 -11.73 12.65 -13.93
N ASP A 244 -12.33 13.84 -13.85
CA ASP A 244 -11.72 15.08 -14.35
C ASP A 244 -10.85 15.79 -13.29
N GLU A 245 -10.77 15.25 -12.06
CA GLU A 245 -10.04 15.86 -10.94
C GLU A 245 -9.07 14.89 -10.28
N LEU A 246 -8.06 15.44 -9.58
CA LEU A 246 -7.18 14.69 -8.67
C LEU A 246 -7.54 15.05 -7.23
N ARG A 247 -7.94 14.02 -6.42
CA ARG A 247 -8.31 14.21 -5.02
C ARG A 247 -8.00 12.97 -4.21
N PHE A 248 -7.04 13.07 -3.29
CA PHE A 248 -6.58 12.01 -2.39
C PHE A 248 -6.75 12.45 -0.94
N THR A 249 -7.99 12.63 -0.50
CA THR A 249 -8.32 13.22 0.80
C THR A 249 -8.74 12.16 1.82
N CYS A 250 -8.39 12.40 3.09
CA CYS A 250 -8.92 11.65 4.21
C CYS A 250 -9.46 12.65 5.25
N ARG A 251 -10.77 12.58 5.53
CA ARG A 251 -11.46 13.40 6.52
C ARG A 251 -11.92 12.52 7.67
N VAL A 252 -11.59 12.95 8.88
CA VAL A 252 -12.00 12.32 10.14
C VAL A 252 -12.91 13.27 10.88
N VAL A 253 -14.14 12.84 11.18
CA VAL A 253 -15.16 13.63 11.88
C VAL A 253 -15.38 13.05 13.25
N GLY A 254 -15.14 13.85 14.25
CA GLY A 254 -15.43 13.52 15.64
C GLY A 254 -16.64 14.28 16.20
N SER A 255 -17.04 13.98 17.43
CA SER A 255 -18.18 14.61 18.10
C SER A 255 -17.95 16.09 18.45
N ARG A 256 -16.68 16.57 18.42
CA ARG A 256 -16.30 17.94 18.78
C ARG A 256 -15.52 18.69 17.70
N GLY A 257 -15.25 18.05 16.57
CA GLY A 257 -14.51 18.68 15.50
C GLY A 257 -14.17 17.70 14.39
N GLU A 258 -13.45 18.19 13.41
CA GLU A 258 -13.01 17.39 12.26
C GLU A 258 -11.60 17.75 11.84
N ALA A 259 -10.95 16.82 11.16
CA ALA A 259 -9.65 17.02 10.55
C ALA A 259 -9.63 16.44 9.13
N THR A 260 -9.02 17.16 8.19
CA THR A 260 -8.90 16.72 6.79
C THR A 260 -7.45 16.80 6.34
N ALA A 261 -6.88 15.66 5.95
CA ALA A 261 -5.63 15.60 5.21
C ALA A 261 -5.89 15.94 3.74
N ALA A 262 -5.20 16.95 3.23
CA ALA A 262 -5.38 17.47 1.86
C ALA A 262 -4.91 16.46 0.80
N ASN A 263 -3.84 15.74 1.07
CA ASN A 263 -3.36 14.61 0.26
C ASN A 263 -2.70 13.57 1.17
N PHE A 264 -3.46 12.60 1.66
CA PHE A 264 -2.94 11.63 2.62
C PHE A 264 -1.99 10.60 1.98
N VAL A 265 -2.10 10.33 0.68
CA VAL A 265 -1.26 9.37 -0.02
C VAL A 265 0.03 9.99 -0.56
N GLN A 266 -0.03 11.23 -1.02
CA GLN A 266 1.12 11.96 -1.57
C GLN A 266 1.44 13.21 -0.75
N PRO A 267 1.73 13.09 0.55
CA PRO A 267 1.96 14.25 1.41
C PRO A 267 3.21 15.05 1.03
N HIS A 268 4.12 14.49 0.25
CA HIS A 268 5.24 15.24 -0.35
C HIS A 268 4.79 16.30 -1.38
N ILE A 269 3.56 16.20 -1.89
CA ILE A 269 2.91 17.21 -2.76
C ILE A 269 2.12 18.20 -1.90
N ASP A 270 1.27 17.70 -0.99
CA ASP A 270 0.48 18.53 -0.09
C ASP A 270 0.33 17.86 1.28
N ASP A 271 1.07 18.38 2.25
CA ASP A 271 1.18 17.85 3.61
C ASP A 271 0.24 18.51 4.63
N ARG A 272 -0.71 19.33 4.14
CA ARG A 272 -1.60 20.09 5.00
C ARG A 272 -2.67 19.22 5.65
N VAL A 273 -2.85 19.44 6.94
CA VAL A 273 -4.01 18.98 7.70
C VAL A 273 -4.80 20.18 8.18
N THR A 274 -6.06 20.27 7.75
CA THR A 274 -6.98 21.28 8.25
C THR A 274 -7.75 20.71 9.44
N VAL A 275 -7.68 21.38 10.58
CA VAL A 275 -8.40 21.01 11.80
C VAL A 275 -9.44 22.09 12.10
N THR A 276 -10.69 21.68 12.32
CA THR A 276 -11.80 22.55 12.67
C THR A 276 -12.44 22.05 13.98
N THR A 277 -12.47 22.89 14.98
CA THR A 277 -13.07 22.62 16.29
C THR A 277 -13.89 23.84 16.76
N PRO A 278 -14.63 23.78 17.89
CA PRO A 278 -15.26 24.97 18.46
C PRO A 278 -14.30 26.12 18.79
N ALA A 279 -12.99 25.79 18.99
CA ALA A 279 -11.96 26.81 19.24
C ALA A 279 -11.52 27.57 17.97
N GLY A 280 -11.92 27.10 16.79
CA GLY A 280 -11.60 27.71 15.50
C GLY A 280 -11.08 26.72 14.48
N ARG A 281 -10.65 27.26 13.31
CA ARG A 281 -10.05 26.53 12.21
C ARG A 281 -8.56 26.86 12.11
N ARG A 282 -7.73 25.82 11.94
CA ARG A 282 -6.29 25.97 11.68
C ARG A 282 -5.83 25.02 10.57
N VAL A 283 -4.72 25.35 9.95
CA VAL A 283 -4.03 24.49 8.98
C VAL A 283 -2.65 24.20 9.52
N GLU A 284 -2.29 22.92 9.54
CA GLU A 284 -0.99 22.44 9.98
C GLU A 284 -0.23 21.87 8.78
N GLU A 285 1.07 22.19 8.64
CA GLU A 285 1.98 21.59 7.64
C GLU A 285 2.87 20.59 8.36
N LEU A 286 2.88 19.34 7.91
CA LEU A 286 3.46 18.21 8.63
C LEU A 286 4.82 17.75 8.06
N GLY A 287 5.29 18.41 6.99
CA GLY A 287 6.55 18.10 6.33
C GLY A 287 6.40 17.20 5.10
N ARG A 288 7.25 17.46 4.09
CA ARG A 288 7.16 16.85 2.74
C ARG A 288 8.17 15.76 2.48
N ARG A 289 8.75 15.17 3.52
CA ARG A 289 9.59 13.98 3.37
C ARG A 289 8.76 12.83 2.83
N SER A 290 9.31 12.04 1.91
CA SER A 290 8.59 10.95 1.27
C SER A 290 8.04 9.95 2.29
N SER A 291 6.75 9.63 2.19
CA SER A 291 6.08 8.60 2.99
C SER A 291 6.68 7.20 2.78
N TYR A 292 7.22 6.93 1.60
CA TYR A 292 7.96 5.69 1.33
C TYR A 292 9.26 5.58 2.13
N THR A 293 9.91 6.71 2.46
CA THR A 293 11.09 6.68 3.33
C THR A 293 10.70 6.27 4.75
N PHE A 294 9.61 6.83 5.30
CA PHE A 294 9.08 6.41 6.59
C PHE A 294 8.65 4.95 6.61
N GLN A 295 8.05 4.46 5.51
CA GLN A 295 7.69 3.04 5.35
C GLN A 295 8.93 2.14 5.41
N LEU A 296 9.97 2.46 4.65
CA LEU A 296 11.18 1.64 4.60
C LEU A 296 11.92 1.66 5.94
N GLU A 297 11.94 2.79 6.64
CA GLU A 297 12.45 2.89 8.00
C GLU A 297 11.67 2.02 8.98
N ALA A 298 10.33 2.02 8.89
CA ALA A 298 9.48 1.16 9.72
C ALA A 298 9.71 -0.33 9.43
N PHE A 299 9.88 -0.71 8.17
CA PHE A 299 10.21 -2.08 7.78
C PHE A 299 11.56 -2.51 8.35
N ALA A 300 12.57 -1.65 8.22
CA ALA A 300 13.90 -1.90 8.79
C ALA A 300 13.86 -2.02 10.32
N ALA A 301 13.16 -1.12 11.01
CA ALA A 301 13.01 -1.16 12.47
C ALA A 301 12.30 -2.45 12.93
N HIS A 302 11.29 -2.90 12.18
CA HIS A 302 10.65 -4.18 12.47
C HIS A 302 11.63 -5.34 12.35
N LEU A 303 12.39 -5.41 11.25
CA LEU A 303 13.33 -6.51 10.99
C LEU A 303 14.56 -6.50 11.92
N ARG A 304 14.97 -5.35 12.44
CA ARG A 304 16.14 -5.21 13.32
C ARG A 304 15.79 -5.23 14.80
N ASP A 305 14.70 -4.59 15.16
CA ASP A 305 14.37 -4.26 16.56
C ASP A 305 13.04 -4.85 17.01
N GLY A 306 12.30 -5.54 16.13
CA GLY A 306 10.96 -6.08 16.43
C GLY A 306 9.89 -5.00 16.63
N ALA A 307 10.08 -3.80 16.05
CA ALA A 307 9.08 -2.73 16.12
C ALA A 307 7.73 -3.17 15.53
N ALA A 308 6.64 -2.58 15.99
CA ALA A 308 5.30 -2.89 15.47
C ALA A 308 5.20 -2.62 13.97
N LEU A 309 4.51 -3.52 13.24
CA LEU A 309 4.31 -3.44 11.80
C LEU A 309 2.80 -3.52 11.48
N PRO A 310 2.10 -2.38 11.47
CA PRO A 310 0.64 -2.36 11.31
C PRO A 310 0.16 -2.82 9.91
N THR A 311 1.00 -2.75 8.87
CA THR A 311 0.69 -3.21 7.50
C THR A 311 1.28 -4.59 7.20
N GLY A 312 1.28 -5.49 8.17
CA GLY A 312 1.75 -6.87 8.01
C GLY A 312 0.76 -7.76 7.26
N ALA A 313 1.12 -9.04 7.15
CA ALA A 313 0.34 -10.01 6.36
C ALA A 313 -1.11 -10.21 6.84
N ASP A 314 -1.40 -10.10 8.13
CA ASP A 314 -2.78 -10.19 8.65
C ASP A 314 -3.61 -8.97 8.23
N ASP A 315 -3.02 -7.77 8.23
CA ASP A 315 -3.67 -6.56 7.76
C ASP A 315 -3.95 -6.62 6.27
N ALA A 316 -3.01 -7.16 5.49
CA ALA A 316 -3.17 -7.40 4.06
C ALA A 316 -4.37 -8.34 3.77
N VAL A 317 -4.50 -9.43 4.53
CA VAL A 317 -5.67 -10.34 4.42
C VAL A 317 -6.96 -9.58 4.68
N ALA A 318 -7.04 -8.84 5.78
CA ALA A 318 -8.27 -8.14 6.14
C ALA A 318 -8.63 -7.01 5.15
N THR A 319 -7.63 -6.38 4.51
CA THR A 319 -7.87 -5.42 3.42
C THR A 319 -8.42 -6.11 2.18
N MET A 320 -7.83 -7.26 1.78
CA MET A 320 -8.29 -8.00 0.62
C MET A 320 -9.68 -8.61 0.82
N GLU A 321 -10.03 -9.06 2.04
CA GLU A 321 -11.38 -9.50 2.38
C GLU A 321 -12.42 -8.40 2.15
N LEU A 322 -12.11 -7.19 2.61
CA LEU A 322 -13.02 -6.05 2.42
C LEU A 322 -13.12 -5.63 0.94
N ILE A 323 -12.03 -5.72 0.16
CA ILE A 323 -12.04 -5.49 -1.29
C ILE A 323 -12.94 -6.52 -1.98
N ASP A 324 -12.81 -7.80 -1.66
CA ASP A 324 -13.62 -8.88 -2.21
C ASP A 324 -15.11 -8.69 -1.86
N ASP A 325 -15.42 -8.26 -0.63
CA ASP A 325 -16.78 -7.95 -0.21
C ASP A 325 -17.36 -6.78 -1.01
N CYS A 326 -16.57 -5.73 -1.25
CA CYS A 326 -16.98 -4.58 -2.07
C CYS A 326 -17.28 -5.00 -3.51
N TYR A 327 -16.43 -5.81 -4.14
CA TYR A 327 -16.67 -6.32 -5.49
C TYR A 327 -17.95 -7.14 -5.55
N ARG A 328 -18.14 -8.10 -4.64
CA ARG A 328 -19.37 -8.92 -4.58
C ARG A 328 -20.63 -8.06 -4.40
N ALA A 329 -20.60 -7.10 -3.48
CA ALA A 329 -21.73 -6.24 -3.20
C ALA A 329 -22.08 -5.28 -4.36
N ALA A 330 -21.07 -4.86 -5.13
CA ALA A 330 -21.24 -4.01 -6.31
C ALA A 330 -21.56 -4.80 -7.59
N GLY A 331 -21.68 -6.14 -7.52
CA GLY A 331 -22.00 -7.00 -8.65
C GLY A 331 -20.82 -7.35 -9.56
N PHE A 332 -19.59 -7.10 -9.10
CA PHE A 332 -18.37 -7.52 -9.79
C PHE A 332 -17.89 -8.90 -9.29
N GLY A 333 -17.15 -9.64 -10.14
CA GLY A 333 -16.35 -10.78 -9.71
C GLY A 333 -15.12 -10.35 -8.92
N CYS A 334 -14.72 -11.12 -7.90
CA CYS A 334 -13.40 -10.98 -7.30
C CYS A 334 -12.32 -11.13 -8.38
N ARG A 335 -11.18 -10.52 -8.20
CA ARG A 335 -10.08 -10.60 -9.17
C ARG A 335 -9.53 -12.02 -9.26
N PRO A 336 -9.30 -12.55 -10.48
CA PRO A 336 -8.84 -13.92 -10.66
C PRO A 336 -7.40 -14.08 -10.18
N ARG A 337 -7.06 -15.26 -9.76
CA ARG A 337 -5.67 -15.68 -9.58
C ARG A 337 -4.99 -15.78 -10.96
N ILE A 338 -3.73 -15.41 -11.05
CA ILE A 338 -2.93 -15.88 -12.17
C ILE A 338 -2.81 -17.40 -12.00
N SER A 339 -3.32 -18.18 -12.99
CA SER A 339 -3.28 -19.63 -12.96
C SER A 339 -1.86 -20.15 -12.70
N ASP A 340 -1.75 -21.29 -11.99
CA ASP A 340 -0.52 -21.99 -11.57
C ASP A 340 0.43 -22.43 -12.70
N ALA A 341 0.10 -22.18 -13.95
CA ALA A 341 1.04 -22.14 -15.05
C ALA A 341 1.97 -20.93 -14.79
N GLY A 342 2.84 -21.03 -13.81
CA GLY A 342 3.75 -20.00 -13.30
C GLY A 342 4.00 -18.87 -14.29
N PRO A 343 4.31 -17.63 -13.92
CA PRO A 343 4.50 -16.57 -14.90
C PRO A 343 5.39 -17.13 -15.99
N GLY A 344 4.77 -17.47 -17.16
CA GLY A 344 5.46 -18.16 -18.22
C GLY A 344 6.75 -17.44 -18.55
N PRO A 345 7.77 -18.12 -19.07
CA PRO A 345 9.06 -17.52 -19.34
C PRO A 345 8.82 -16.15 -19.95
N ALA A 346 9.41 -15.13 -19.38
CA ALA A 346 9.20 -13.73 -19.73
C ALA A 346 9.13 -13.57 -21.27
N ARG A 347 7.91 -13.52 -21.82
CA ARG A 347 7.69 -13.22 -23.25
C ARG A 347 7.66 -11.72 -23.44
#